data_6a9dd545c3f470ef51353d6b162bbcf6
#
_entry.id   6a9dd545c3f470ef51353d6b162bbcf6
#
_cell.length_a   1.000
_cell.length_b   1.000
_cell.length_c   1.000
_cell.angle_alpha   90.00
_cell.angle_beta   90.00
_cell.angle_gamma   90.00
#
_symmetry.space_group_name_H-M   'P 1'
#
loop_
_entity.id
_entity.type
_entity.pdbx_description
1 polymer ?
#
loop_
_entity_poly.entity_id
_entity_poly.type
_entity_poly.pdbx_seq_one_letter_code
_entity_poly.pdbx_strand_id
1 'polypeptide(L)'
;IQMILEKNNMHEFDVANIYKWVFKTTCAILILSNTFNIVMAVFDVSQSVIASAAGIVTGATNITPDMLADLEMTLEMMELGPLLGLFLQSFLIKFTMLALNIFIFVIVYGRMIEIYLLTSLAPIPVATLSNRELGAMGQNYLRSLFAVGFQGMLILVCVAIYAVLIQGIATDGDPIGAIWGCIGYTVLLCFMLMKTGTISKSIFSAH
;
A
#
# COMPACT_ATOMS: atom_id res chain seq x y z
N ILE A 1 37.76 5.48 12.95
CA ILE A 1 37.82 6.89 12.51
C ILE A 1 37.09 7.79 13.51
N GLN A 2 35.85 7.50 13.91
CA GLN A 2 35.08 8.28 14.89
C GLN A 2 35.79 8.42 16.24
N MET A 3 36.44 7.34 16.70
CA MET A 3 37.20 7.29 17.94
C MET A 3 38.48 8.18 17.88
N ILE A 4 39.04 8.35 16.69
CA ILE A 4 40.20 9.21 16.43
C ILE A 4 39.77 10.68 16.34
N LEU A 5 38.60 10.99 15.78
CA LEU A 5 38.08 12.36 15.65
C LEU A 5 37.52 12.92 16.96
N GLU A 6 36.94 12.11 17.83
CA GLU A 6 36.50 12.53 19.17
C GLU A 6 37.69 12.79 20.14
N LYS A 7 38.92 12.39 19.74
CA LYS A 7 40.09 12.39 20.61
C LYS A 7 41.17 13.38 20.21
N ASN A 8 40.80 14.63 20.02
CA ASN A 8 41.76 15.69 19.90
C ASN A 8 42.36 16.10 21.26
N ASN A 9 41.95 15.46 22.37
CA ASN A 9 42.52 15.63 23.71
C ASN A 9 43.15 14.31 24.17
N MET A 10 44.46 14.20 23.99
CA MET A 10 45.30 13.03 24.26
C MET A 10 45.47 12.63 25.73
N HIS A 11 44.64 13.03 26.67
CA HIS A 11 44.98 12.86 28.08
C HIS A 11 44.13 11.90 28.94
N GLU A 12 43.06 11.32 28.45
CA GLU A 12 42.32 10.31 29.23
C GLU A 12 41.90 9.12 28.39
N PHE A 13 42.66 8.02 28.49
CA PHE A 13 42.22 6.69 28.09
C PHE A 13 41.19 6.20 29.12
N ASP A 14 39.96 6.70 29.01
CA ASP A 14 38.90 6.25 29.88
C ASP A 14 38.41 4.87 29.39
N VAL A 15 38.57 3.86 30.23
CA VAL A 15 38.12 2.48 29.99
C VAL A 15 36.61 2.45 29.57
N ALA A 16 35.85 3.39 30.14
CA ALA A 16 34.45 3.58 29.79
C ALA A 16 34.20 3.87 28.28
N ASN A 17 35.10 4.58 27.63
CA ASN A 17 34.99 4.87 26.19
C ASN A 17 35.24 3.64 25.33
N ILE A 18 36.12 2.72 25.78
CA ILE A 18 36.35 1.44 25.11
C ILE A 18 35.11 0.58 25.21
N TYR A 19 34.48 0.47 26.40
CA TYR A 19 33.22 -0.30 26.55
C TYR A 19 32.11 0.30 25.71
N LYS A 20 31.92 1.60 25.65
CA LYS A 20 30.96 2.26 24.77
C LYS A 20 31.20 1.94 23.29
N TRP A 21 32.48 1.94 22.87
CA TRP A 21 32.81 1.61 21.47
C TRP A 21 32.56 0.16 21.15
N VAL A 22 32.97 -0.80 21.99
CA VAL A 22 32.72 -2.22 21.83
C VAL A 22 31.22 -2.49 21.79
N PHE A 23 30.45 -1.91 22.70
CA PHE A 23 29.01 -2.05 22.74
C PHE A 23 28.35 -1.54 21.45
N LYS A 24 28.69 -0.32 21.01
CA LYS A 24 28.17 0.25 19.75
C LYS A 24 28.50 -0.62 18.54
N THR A 25 29.75 -1.10 18.46
CA THR A 25 30.21 -1.95 17.34
C THR A 25 29.46 -3.29 17.33
N THR A 26 29.29 -3.91 18.50
CA THR A 26 28.55 -5.18 18.62
C THR A 26 27.08 -4.99 18.23
N CYS A 27 26.42 -3.94 18.72
CA CYS A 27 25.05 -3.62 18.31
C CYS A 27 24.95 -3.36 16.81
N ALA A 28 25.91 -2.64 16.23
CA ALA A 28 25.93 -2.38 14.79
C ALA A 28 26.03 -3.68 13.97
N ILE A 29 26.92 -4.59 14.37
CA ILE A 29 27.08 -5.90 13.71
C ILE A 29 25.80 -6.72 13.84
N LEU A 30 25.18 -6.76 15.02
CA LEU A 30 23.93 -7.49 15.25
C LEU A 30 22.77 -6.93 14.39
N ILE A 31 22.63 -5.61 14.31
CA ILE A 31 21.61 -4.98 13.48
C ILE A 31 21.88 -5.27 12.01
N LEU A 32 23.11 -5.12 11.55
CA LEU A 32 23.48 -5.32 10.16
C LEU A 32 23.32 -6.78 9.73
N SER A 33 23.72 -7.75 10.55
CA SER A 33 23.56 -9.19 10.27
C SER A 33 22.09 -9.63 10.25
N ASN A 34 21.21 -8.93 10.97
CA ASN A 34 19.77 -9.21 11.01
C ASN A 34 18.93 -8.22 10.19
N THR A 35 19.53 -7.42 9.32
CA THR A 35 18.81 -6.41 8.51
C THR A 35 17.64 -7.03 7.74
N PHE A 36 17.85 -8.15 7.08
CA PHE A 36 16.80 -8.83 6.31
C PHE A 36 15.64 -9.26 7.21
N ASN A 37 15.93 -9.85 8.36
CA ASN A 37 14.90 -10.27 9.32
C ASN A 37 14.11 -9.09 9.88
N ILE A 38 14.75 -7.95 10.13
CA ILE A 38 14.11 -6.73 10.61
C ILE A 38 13.17 -6.18 9.53
N VAL A 39 13.61 -6.13 8.28
CA VAL A 39 12.79 -5.66 7.15
C VAL A 39 11.59 -6.58 6.94
N MET A 40 11.81 -7.90 6.95
CA MET A 40 10.73 -8.88 6.80
C MET A 40 9.73 -8.81 7.94
N ALA A 41 10.18 -8.62 9.19
CA ALA A 41 9.28 -8.46 10.33
C ALA A 41 8.32 -7.26 10.18
N VAL A 42 8.78 -6.15 9.62
CA VAL A 42 7.92 -4.98 9.31
C VAL A 42 6.83 -5.35 8.31
N PHE A 43 7.18 -6.10 7.25
CA PHE A 43 6.20 -6.53 6.26
C PHE A 43 5.26 -7.61 6.79
N ASP A 44 5.73 -8.53 7.63
CA ASP A 44 4.90 -9.57 8.26
C ASP A 44 3.82 -8.94 9.15
N VAL A 45 4.17 -7.92 9.95
CA VAL A 45 3.19 -7.14 10.72
C VAL A 45 2.18 -6.48 9.81
N SER A 46 2.63 -5.84 8.73
CA SER A 46 1.75 -5.20 7.75
C SER A 46 0.80 -6.21 7.10
N GLN A 47 1.30 -7.39 6.69
CA GLN A 47 0.50 -8.46 6.11
C GLN A 47 -0.52 -9.04 7.09
N SER A 48 -0.14 -9.21 8.36
CA SER A 48 -1.05 -9.68 9.41
C SER A 48 -2.24 -8.74 9.60
N VAL A 49 -1.99 -7.42 9.60
CA VAL A 49 -3.04 -6.40 9.68
C VAL A 49 -3.94 -6.44 8.44
N ILE A 50 -3.33 -6.55 7.24
CA ILE A 50 -4.05 -6.65 5.96
C ILE A 50 -4.93 -7.90 5.93
N ALA A 51 -4.41 -9.07 6.33
CA ALA A 51 -5.16 -10.32 6.36
C ALA A 51 -6.35 -10.27 7.31
N SER A 52 -6.17 -9.67 8.48
CA SER A 52 -7.25 -9.48 9.46
C SER A 52 -8.37 -8.57 8.92
N ALA A 53 -7.99 -7.49 8.23
CA ALA A 53 -8.95 -6.56 7.63
C ALA A 53 -9.61 -7.14 6.36
N ALA A 54 -8.91 -7.95 5.57
CA ALA A 54 -9.45 -8.60 4.37
C ALA A 54 -10.61 -9.56 4.71
N GLY A 55 -10.55 -10.25 5.86
CA GLY A 55 -11.65 -11.09 6.33
C GLY A 55 -12.97 -10.34 6.57
N ILE A 56 -12.90 -9.05 6.89
CA ILE A 56 -14.07 -8.19 7.08
C ILE A 56 -14.65 -7.77 5.72
N VAL A 57 -13.78 -7.52 4.73
CA VAL A 57 -14.16 -7.03 3.40
C VAL A 57 -14.81 -8.12 2.55
N THR A 58 -14.34 -9.36 2.62
CA THR A 58 -14.89 -10.49 1.84
C THR A 58 -16.35 -10.80 2.17
N GLY A 59 -16.84 -10.47 3.36
CA GLY A 59 -18.25 -10.60 3.73
C GLY A 59 -19.18 -9.59 3.04
N ALA A 60 -18.61 -8.48 2.52
CA ALA A 60 -19.39 -7.37 1.98
C ALA A 60 -19.53 -7.37 0.43
N THR A 61 -18.85 -8.27 -0.29
CA THR A 61 -18.77 -8.23 -1.77
C THR A 61 -19.55 -9.34 -2.49
N ASN A 62 -20.43 -10.06 -1.80
CA ASN A 62 -21.21 -11.14 -2.43
C ASN A 62 -22.32 -10.57 -3.33
N ILE A 63 -22.13 -10.67 -4.65
CA ILE A 63 -23.21 -10.53 -5.62
C ILE A 63 -24.08 -11.78 -5.50
N THR A 64 -25.32 -11.61 -5.06
CA THR A 64 -26.24 -12.73 -4.91
C THR A 64 -26.81 -13.15 -6.27
N PRO A 65 -27.06 -14.46 -6.52
CA PRO A 65 -27.69 -14.95 -7.74
C PRO A 65 -29.03 -14.26 -8.02
N ASP A 66 -29.76 -13.85 -6.98
CA ASP A 66 -31.06 -13.19 -7.09
C ASP A 66 -30.96 -11.82 -7.77
N MET A 67 -29.87 -11.07 -7.51
CA MET A 67 -29.61 -9.78 -8.18
C MET A 67 -29.34 -9.93 -9.68
N LEU A 68 -28.74 -11.05 -10.09
CA LEU A 68 -28.52 -11.36 -11.51
C LEU A 68 -29.84 -11.76 -12.21
N ALA A 69 -30.70 -12.50 -11.53
CA ALA A 69 -32.01 -12.89 -12.06
C ALA A 69 -32.95 -11.69 -12.26
N ASP A 70 -32.95 -10.74 -11.33
CA ASP A 70 -33.72 -9.49 -11.45
C ASP A 70 -33.22 -8.61 -12.61
N LEU A 71 -31.91 -8.56 -12.85
CA LEU A 71 -31.30 -7.88 -14.00
C LEU A 71 -31.69 -8.53 -15.33
N GLU A 72 -31.65 -9.86 -15.40
CA GLU A 72 -32.03 -10.65 -16.58
C GLU A 72 -33.53 -10.43 -16.93
N MET A 73 -34.40 -10.46 -15.94
CA MET A 73 -35.83 -10.22 -16.11
C MET A 73 -36.13 -8.78 -16.59
N THR A 74 -35.36 -7.79 -16.09
CA THR A 74 -35.51 -6.39 -16.50
C THR A 74 -35.07 -6.20 -17.97
N LEU A 75 -34.01 -6.87 -18.41
CA LEU A 75 -33.49 -6.82 -19.77
C LEU A 75 -34.43 -7.51 -20.77
N GLU A 76 -35.06 -8.61 -20.39
CA GLU A 76 -36.03 -9.31 -21.24
C GLU A 76 -37.32 -8.52 -21.51
N MET A 77 -37.72 -7.63 -20.60
CA MET A 77 -38.92 -6.78 -20.73
C MET A 77 -38.65 -5.47 -21.51
N MET A 78 -37.40 -5.17 -21.88
CA MET A 78 -37.07 -3.94 -22.60
C MET A 78 -37.39 -4.01 -24.09
N GLU A 79 -37.88 -2.91 -24.64
CA GLU A 79 -38.05 -2.72 -26.09
C GLU A 79 -36.71 -2.68 -26.83
N LEU A 80 -36.71 -3.03 -28.13
CA LEU A 80 -35.50 -3.10 -28.96
C LEU A 80 -34.71 -1.77 -29.05
N GLY A 81 -35.36 -0.60 -28.95
CA GLY A 81 -34.70 0.70 -29.00
C GLY A 81 -33.80 0.97 -27.79
N PRO A 82 -34.33 0.90 -26.56
CA PRO A 82 -33.53 1.00 -25.33
C PRO A 82 -32.45 -0.09 -25.22
N LEU A 83 -32.72 -1.31 -25.70
CA LEU A 83 -31.77 -2.42 -25.69
C LEU A 83 -30.54 -2.13 -26.55
N LEU A 84 -30.72 -1.54 -27.77
CA LEU A 84 -29.61 -1.12 -28.62
C LEU A 84 -28.80 0.01 -27.97
N GLY A 85 -29.46 0.94 -27.30
CA GLY A 85 -28.80 2.00 -26.53
C GLY A 85 -27.92 1.41 -25.41
N LEU A 86 -28.45 0.46 -24.64
CA LEU A 86 -27.69 -0.24 -23.59
C LEU A 86 -26.53 -1.05 -24.17
N PHE A 87 -26.70 -1.69 -25.34
CA PHE A 87 -25.62 -2.43 -25.99
C PHE A 87 -24.45 -1.53 -26.39
N LEU A 88 -24.72 -0.38 -26.99
CA LEU A 88 -23.69 0.60 -27.36
C LEU A 88 -22.98 1.17 -26.10
N GLN A 89 -23.76 1.45 -25.08
CA GLN A 89 -23.28 1.96 -23.80
C GLN A 89 -22.44 0.91 -23.08
N SER A 90 -22.84 -0.36 -23.09
CA SER A 90 -22.09 -1.46 -22.47
C SER A 90 -20.70 -1.65 -23.10
N PHE A 91 -20.58 -1.39 -24.42
CA PHE A 91 -19.29 -1.43 -25.12
C PHE A 91 -18.34 -0.34 -24.60
N LEU A 92 -18.84 0.89 -24.45
CA LEU A 92 -18.08 2.01 -23.90
C LEU A 92 -17.64 1.76 -22.46
N ILE A 93 -18.54 1.20 -21.65
CA ILE A 93 -18.30 0.80 -20.26
C ILE A 93 -17.21 -0.27 -20.19
N LYS A 94 -17.33 -1.32 -21.01
CA LYS A 94 -16.35 -2.41 -21.07
C LYS A 94 -14.94 -1.87 -21.39
N PHE A 95 -14.82 -0.94 -22.33
CA PHE A 95 -13.56 -0.33 -22.67
C PHE A 95 -12.99 0.52 -21.51
N THR A 96 -13.83 1.32 -20.86
CA THR A 96 -13.44 2.13 -19.70
C THR A 96 -13.00 1.26 -18.53
N MET A 97 -13.75 0.21 -18.22
CA MET A 97 -13.41 -0.73 -17.15
C MET A 97 -12.10 -1.48 -17.42
N LEU A 98 -11.84 -1.84 -18.69
CA LEU A 98 -10.57 -2.45 -19.08
C LEU A 98 -9.39 -1.51 -18.84
N ALA A 99 -9.53 -0.24 -19.23
CA ALA A 99 -8.50 0.76 -18.97
C ALA A 99 -8.26 0.96 -17.45
N LEU A 100 -9.32 1.11 -16.66
CA LEU A 100 -9.22 1.24 -15.21
C LEU A 100 -8.58 0.03 -14.54
N ASN A 101 -8.89 -1.17 -15.02
CA ASN A 101 -8.29 -2.41 -14.51
C ASN A 101 -6.77 -2.44 -14.75
N ILE A 102 -6.32 -1.99 -15.92
CA ILE A 102 -4.89 -1.84 -16.21
C ILE A 102 -4.24 -0.83 -15.27
N PHE A 103 -4.89 0.31 -14.99
CA PHE A 103 -4.37 1.31 -14.03
C PHE A 103 -4.22 0.73 -12.62
N ILE A 104 -5.23 0.03 -12.12
CA ILE A 104 -5.18 -0.62 -10.80
C ILE A 104 -4.05 -1.65 -10.76
N PHE A 105 -3.93 -2.47 -11.80
CA PHE A 105 -2.84 -3.44 -11.94
C PHE A 105 -1.47 -2.75 -11.83
N VAL A 106 -1.23 -1.70 -12.61
CA VAL A 106 0.04 -0.96 -12.59
C VAL A 106 0.34 -0.36 -11.21
N ILE A 107 -0.67 0.20 -10.53
CA ILE A 107 -0.49 0.77 -9.19
C ILE A 107 -0.09 -0.32 -8.18
N VAL A 108 -0.79 -1.45 -8.17
CA VAL A 108 -0.54 -2.55 -7.21
C VAL A 108 0.82 -3.19 -7.47
N TYR A 109 1.11 -3.55 -8.71
CA TYR A 109 2.41 -4.17 -9.05
C TYR A 109 3.58 -3.20 -8.91
N GLY A 110 3.38 -1.91 -9.22
CA GLY A 110 4.37 -0.88 -8.97
C GLY A 110 4.78 -0.81 -7.50
N ARG A 111 3.84 -1.02 -6.58
CA ARG A 111 4.13 -1.11 -5.14
C ARG A 111 4.93 -2.34 -4.76
N MET A 112 4.63 -3.48 -5.34
CA MET A 112 5.44 -4.69 -5.11
C MET A 112 6.91 -4.47 -5.52
N ILE A 113 7.14 -3.82 -6.67
CA ILE A 113 8.48 -3.48 -7.13
C ILE A 113 9.17 -2.51 -6.16
N GLU A 114 8.47 -1.48 -5.65
CA GLU A 114 9.02 -0.55 -4.66
C GLU A 114 9.45 -1.29 -3.38
N ILE A 115 8.66 -2.24 -2.89
CA ILE A 115 9.00 -3.09 -1.74
C ILE A 115 10.28 -3.88 -2.01
N TYR A 116 10.40 -4.54 -3.16
CA TYR A 116 11.58 -5.32 -3.51
C TYR A 116 12.84 -4.45 -3.60
N LEU A 117 12.73 -3.26 -4.20
CA LEU A 117 13.84 -2.31 -4.28
C LEU A 117 14.29 -1.83 -2.90
N LEU A 118 13.36 -1.45 -2.04
CA LEU A 118 13.66 -1.04 -0.66
C LEU A 118 14.34 -2.18 0.11
N THR A 119 13.84 -3.41 0.00
CA THR A 119 14.39 -4.56 0.69
C THR A 119 15.80 -4.90 0.19
N SER A 120 16.05 -4.83 -1.11
CA SER A 120 17.36 -5.13 -1.69
C SER A 120 18.44 -4.12 -1.30
N LEU A 121 18.05 -2.85 -1.14
CA LEU A 121 18.97 -1.76 -0.75
C LEU A 121 19.13 -1.61 0.77
N ALA A 122 18.36 -2.35 1.56
CA ALA A 122 18.31 -2.24 3.04
C ALA A 122 19.67 -2.23 3.76
N PRO A 123 20.67 -3.05 3.40
CA PRO A 123 21.93 -3.09 4.12
C PRO A 123 22.68 -1.75 4.14
N ILE A 124 22.55 -0.94 3.08
CA ILE A 124 23.26 0.34 2.95
C ILE A 124 22.77 1.38 4.00
N PRO A 125 21.47 1.75 4.00
CA PRO A 125 20.98 2.73 4.99
C PRO A 125 20.95 2.17 6.42
N VAL A 126 20.77 0.86 6.61
CA VAL A 126 20.82 0.25 7.95
C VAL A 126 22.24 0.34 8.55
N ALA A 127 23.28 0.18 7.75
CA ALA A 127 24.66 0.39 8.20
C ALA A 127 24.91 1.82 8.73
N THR A 128 24.21 2.82 8.18
CA THR A 128 24.37 4.22 8.62
C THR A 128 23.74 4.51 9.98
N LEU A 129 22.82 3.66 10.48
CA LEU A 129 22.21 3.82 11.80
C LEU A 129 23.23 3.84 12.95
N SER A 130 24.38 3.18 12.77
CA SER A 130 25.46 3.12 13.75
C SER A 130 26.32 4.37 13.76
N ASN A 131 26.25 5.21 12.72
CA ASN A 131 27.04 6.43 12.60
C ASN A 131 26.22 7.64 13.06
N ARG A 132 26.80 8.47 13.95
CA ARG A 132 26.14 9.64 14.50
C ARG A 132 25.86 10.72 13.42
N GLU A 133 26.74 10.85 12.43
CA GLU A 133 26.60 11.85 11.36
C GLU A 133 25.63 11.39 10.26
N LEU A 134 25.63 10.10 9.94
CA LEU A 134 24.84 9.52 8.86
C LEU A 134 23.55 8.83 9.34
N GLY A 135 23.31 8.81 10.65
CA GLY A 135 22.18 8.11 11.26
C GLY A 135 20.80 8.60 10.76
N ALA A 136 20.72 9.86 10.32
CA ALA A 136 19.51 10.42 9.72
C ALA A 136 19.09 9.68 8.45
N MET A 137 20.04 9.19 7.64
CA MET A 137 19.76 8.40 6.43
C MET A 137 19.08 7.06 6.79
N GLY A 138 19.63 6.34 7.78
CA GLY A 138 19.06 5.09 8.26
C GLY A 138 17.68 5.27 8.88
N GLN A 139 17.46 6.35 9.63
CA GLN A 139 16.14 6.67 10.19
C GLN A 139 15.11 6.98 9.11
N ASN A 140 15.47 7.76 8.10
CA ASN A 140 14.59 8.06 6.98
C ASN A 140 14.25 6.80 6.17
N TYR A 141 15.22 5.89 6.01
CA TYR A 141 14.97 4.60 5.39
C TYR A 141 13.93 3.78 6.17
N LEU A 142 14.07 3.67 7.50
CA LEU A 142 13.09 2.96 8.32
C LEU A 142 11.70 3.59 8.23
N ARG A 143 11.60 4.92 8.25
CA ARG A 143 10.33 5.63 8.05
C ARG A 143 9.72 5.31 6.69
N SER A 144 10.52 5.27 5.63
CA SER A 144 10.06 4.89 4.29
C SER A 144 9.59 3.45 4.24
N LEU A 145 10.29 2.53 4.92
CA LEU A 145 9.90 1.12 5.01
C LEU A 145 8.55 0.96 5.70
N PHE A 146 8.34 1.62 6.84
CA PHE A 146 7.06 1.63 7.53
C PHE A 146 5.95 2.29 6.68
N ALA A 147 6.26 3.36 5.98
CA ALA A 147 5.32 4.03 5.09
C ALA A 147 4.83 3.10 3.99
N VAL A 148 5.73 2.36 3.34
CA VAL A 148 5.37 1.42 2.27
C VAL A 148 4.57 0.22 2.82
N GLY A 149 4.94 -0.32 3.98
CA GLY A 149 4.17 -1.37 4.66
C GLY A 149 2.75 -0.90 5.02
N PHE A 150 2.63 0.29 5.62
CA PHE A 150 1.34 0.85 6.01
C PHE A 150 0.45 1.22 4.80
N GLN A 151 1.06 1.55 3.66
CA GLN A 151 0.31 1.83 2.45
C GLN A 151 -0.52 0.63 1.98
N GLY A 152 -0.06 -0.61 2.18
CA GLY A 152 -0.85 -1.81 1.89
C GLY A 152 -2.18 -1.82 2.66
N MET A 153 -2.16 -1.40 3.92
CA MET A 153 -3.38 -1.25 4.73
C MET A 153 -4.30 -0.14 4.15
N LEU A 154 -3.75 0.99 3.73
CA LEU A 154 -4.55 2.06 3.11
C LEU A 154 -5.21 1.61 1.80
N ILE A 155 -4.51 0.84 0.98
CA ILE A 155 -5.07 0.25 -0.25
C ILE A 155 -6.27 -0.64 0.10
N LEU A 156 -6.14 -1.49 1.11
CA LEU A 156 -7.22 -2.36 1.56
C LEU A 156 -8.43 -1.56 2.03
N VAL A 157 -8.23 -0.51 2.82
CA VAL A 157 -9.31 0.40 3.27
C VAL A 157 -10.01 1.05 2.08
N CYS A 158 -9.26 1.52 1.07
CA CYS A 158 -9.85 2.09 -0.15
C CYS A 158 -10.72 1.06 -0.90
N VAL A 159 -10.26 -0.19 -1.02
CA VAL A 159 -11.03 -1.27 -1.65
C VAL A 159 -12.27 -1.62 -0.83
N ALA A 160 -12.19 -1.61 0.50
CA ALA A 160 -13.33 -1.84 1.37
C ALA A 160 -14.42 -0.75 1.20
N ILE A 161 -14.02 0.52 1.17
CA ILE A 161 -14.92 1.64 0.93
C ILE A 161 -15.58 1.50 -0.46
N TYR A 162 -14.80 1.18 -1.47
CA TYR A 162 -15.31 0.95 -2.82
C TYR A 162 -16.35 -0.17 -2.87
N ALA A 163 -16.11 -1.29 -2.19
CA ALA A 163 -17.05 -2.41 -2.12
C ALA A 163 -18.41 -1.98 -1.51
N VAL A 164 -18.37 -1.18 -0.43
CA VAL A 164 -19.60 -0.65 0.20
C VAL A 164 -20.32 0.33 -0.74
N LEU A 165 -19.59 1.19 -1.44
CA LEU A 165 -20.19 2.15 -2.37
C LEU A 165 -20.90 1.47 -3.55
N ILE A 166 -20.31 0.40 -4.09
CA ILE A 166 -20.95 -0.37 -5.19
C ILE A 166 -22.24 -1.05 -4.73
N GLN A 167 -22.27 -1.57 -3.51
CA GLN A 167 -23.51 -2.20 -2.99
C GLN A 167 -24.66 -1.18 -2.89
N GLY A 168 -24.35 0.08 -2.54
CA GLY A 168 -25.35 1.15 -2.49
C GLY A 168 -26.01 1.44 -3.85
N ILE A 169 -25.28 1.25 -4.95
CA ILE A 169 -25.81 1.50 -6.30
C ILE A 169 -26.81 0.41 -6.73
N ALA A 170 -26.57 -0.84 -6.37
CA ALA A 170 -27.41 -1.96 -6.77
C ALA A 170 -28.85 -1.89 -6.27
N THR A 171 -29.14 -1.00 -5.31
CA THR A 171 -30.47 -0.82 -4.70
C THR A 171 -31.36 0.23 -5.37
N ASP A 172 -30.83 1.06 -6.29
CA ASP A 172 -31.55 2.23 -6.84
C ASP A 172 -32.50 1.93 -8.03
N GLY A 173 -32.58 0.68 -8.48
CA GLY A 173 -33.58 0.25 -9.48
C GLY A 173 -33.44 0.83 -10.91
N ASP A 174 -32.44 1.71 -11.16
CA ASP A 174 -32.10 2.20 -12.49
C ASP A 174 -30.81 1.54 -13.00
N PRO A 175 -30.90 0.59 -13.97
CA PRO A 175 -29.72 -0.13 -14.45
C PRO A 175 -28.68 0.76 -15.12
N ILE A 176 -29.11 1.83 -15.80
CA ILE A 176 -28.22 2.75 -16.51
C ILE A 176 -27.48 3.63 -15.53
N GLY A 177 -28.18 4.20 -14.56
CA GLY A 177 -27.60 4.96 -13.48
C GLY A 177 -26.63 4.15 -12.63
N ALA A 178 -26.95 2.89 -12.35
CA ALA A 178 -26.09 1.95 -11.62
C ALA A 178 -24.75 1.73 -12.33
N ILE A 179 -24.75 1.55 -13.64
CA ILE A 179 -23.54 1.32 -14.43
C ILE A 179 -22.65 2.56 -14.44
N TRP A 180 -23.20 3.75 -14.67
CA TRP A 180 -22.43 5.01 -14.62
C TRP A 180 -21.88 5.31 -13.22
N GLY A 181 -22.66 5.01 -12.19
CA GLY A 181 -22.21 5.08 -10.80
C GLY A 181 -21.01 4.17 -10.52
N CYS A 182 -21.05 2.93 -11.01
CA CYS A 182 -19.96 1.96 -10.88
C CYS A 182 -18.68 2.46 -11.55
N ILE A 183 -18.75 3.06 -12.75
CA ILE A 183 -17.60 3.67 -13.41
C ILE A 183 -17.07 4.84 -12.58
N GLY A 184 -17.94 5.72 -12.11
CA GLY A 184 -17.55 6.86 -11.29
C GLY A 184 -16.81 6.46 -10.03
N TYR A 185 -17.30 5.46 -9.31
CA TYR A 185 -16.64 4.94 -8.10
C TYR A 185 -15.33 4.20 -8.42
N THR A 186 -15.22 3.52 -9.56
CA THR A 186 -13.97 2.89 -9.98
C THR A 186 -12.91 3.94 -10.33
N VAL A 187 -13.27 5.03 -10.99
CA VAL A 187 -12.39 6.18 -11.22
C VAL A 187 -11.93 6.78 -9.90
N LEU A 188 -12.84 6.99 -8.96
CA LEU A 188 -12.55 7.48 -7.62
C LEU A 188 -11.56 6.55 -6.89
N LEU A 189 -11.78 5.24 -6.96
CA LEU A 189 -10.86 4.25 -6.41
C LEU A 189 -9.44 4.41 -7.00
N CYS A 190 -9.32 4.53 -8.33
CA CYS A 190 -8.02 4.73 -8.98
C CYS A 190 -7.29 5.97 -8.43
N PHE A 191 -8.00 7.10 -8.31
CA PHE A 191 -7.43 8.32 -7.73
C PHE A 191 -7.00 8.15 -6.28
N MET A 192 -7.83 7.49 -5.47
CA MET A 192 -7.51 7.23 -4.06
C MET A 192 -6.30 6.31 -3.94
N LEU A 193 -6.20 5.25 -4.73
CA LEU A 193 -5.04 4.35 -4.75
C LEU A 193 -3.74 5.09 -5.10
N MET A 194 -3.76 6.03 -6.04
CA MET A 194 -2.59 6.87 -6.35
C MET A 194 -2.19 7.76 -5.17
N LYS A 195 -3.16 8.26 -4.40
CA LYS A 195 -2.92 9.13 -3.24
C LYS A 195 -2.43 8.37 -2.00
N THR A 196 -2.71 7.07 -1.86
CA THR A 196 -2.32 6.28 -0.68
C THR A 196 -0.82 6.36 -0.38
N GLY A 197 0.03 6.39 -1.42
CA GLY A 197 1.48 6.51 -1.26
C GLY A 197 1.91 7.85 -0.66
N THR A 198 1.33 8.94 -1.13
CA THR A 198 1.61 10.28 -0.60
C THR A 198 1.13 10.41 0.83
N ILE A 199 -0.07 9.90 1.12
CA ILE A 199 -0.65 9.93 2.47
C ILE A 199 0.22 9.13 3.44
N SER A 200 0.60 7.91 3.06
CA SER A 200 1.44 7.07 3.90
C SER A 200 2.81 7.72 4.19
N LYS A 201 3.49 8.24 3.17
CA LYS A 201 4.77 8.93 3.34
C LYS A 201 4.63 10.18 4.22
N SER A 202 3.54 10.92 4.11
CA SER A 202 3.25 12.08 4.96
C SER A 202 3.07 11.71 6.42
N ILE A 203 2.36 10.62 6.72
CA ILE A 203 2.13 10.13 8.10
C ILE A 203 3.44 9.79 8.79
N PHE A 204 4.34 9.13 8.10
CA PHE A 204 5.64 8.72 8.65
C PHE A 204 6.75 9.77 8.47
N SER A 205 6.43 10.95 7.93
CA SER A 205 7.42 12.00 7.60
C SER A 205 8.60 11.44 6.81
N ALA A 206 8.33 10.53 5.88
CA ALA A 206 9.31 9.92 5.01
C ALA A 206 9.52 10.83 3.79
N HIS A 207 10.69 11.42 3.69
CA HIS A 207 11.11 12.32 2.59
C HIS A 207 12.14 11.66 1.71
#